data_6832630a32f20a5b445a314a0fdbf809
#
_entry.id   6832630a32f20a5b445a314a0fdbf809
#
_cell.length_a   1.000
_cell.length_b   1.000
_cell.length_c   1.000
_cell.angle_alpha   90.00
_cell.angle_beta   90.00
_cell.angle_gamma   90.00
#
_symmetry.space_group_name_H-M   'P 1'
#
loop_
_entity.id
_entity.type
_entity.pdbx_description
1 polymer ?
#
loop_
_entity_poly.entity_id
_entity_poly.type
_entity_poly.pdbx_seq_one_letter_code
_entity_poly.pdbx_strand_id
1 'polypeptide(L)'
;MRPPGSPELTPTPDAPHYQPGALRTPQAYVVQSGDALSAIAQKYNVNMQALAQVNKLTDPDALQVGQTLTIPLATPRPAVPGVKIIPDSELVYGPLAEKTDVQALIQSKAGYLANYSQVVNGDTLDAAQVVLLAARESSINPRLLLALLEYRSNWLTNPQPDPSLDEQPFGFSDAWYHGLYRQLEWAAIQLNTGYYGWRSKAVTNWILSDGSVVPIDPTINAGTAGVQNFFARLDDYSSWLKDVSPAGFYATYHKLFGDPFDLAIEPLVPADLVQPLMALPFGPGETWFFTGGPHLAWLDGTPYGAIDFAPPGDTQCGDESDAWVTAVADGVVTRTGNGEVILDLDGDGNEGSGWDILYMHIETRDRVQPGTVLHVGDHIGHPSCEGGDATGMHVHIARKFNGEWLSALGPLPFNLSGWVSAGTGEQYVGTLTRNGVILHNFDGASPDNQVQR
;
A
#
# COMPACT_ATOMS: atom_id res chain seq x y z
N MET A 1 4.39 3.33 27.14
CA MET A 1 3.67 4.60 27.46
C MET A 1 4.66 5.75 27.51
N ARG A 2 4.36 6.81 26.83
CA ARG A 2 5.15 8.05 26.80
C ARG A 2 5.11 8.72 28.19
N PRO A 3 6.23 9.21 28.73
CA PRO A 3 6.23 9.87 30.06
C PRO A 3 5.36 11.14 30.06
N PRO A 4 4.66 11.47 31.16
CA PRO A 4 3.90 12.70 31.27
C PRO A 4 4.79 13.93 31.04
N GLY A 5 4.31 14.88 30.24
CA GLY A 5 5.05 16.13 29.91
C GLY A 5 6.06 15.98 28.75
N SER A 6 6.11 14.82 28.07
CA SER A 6 6.88 14.71 26.85
C SER A 6 6.38 15.70 25.79
N PRO A 7 7.27 16.26 24.91
CA PRO A 7 6.86 17.13 23.83
C PRO A 7 5.82 16.45 22.93
N GLU A 8 4.91 17.23 22.36
CA GLU A 8 4.00 16.71 21.33
C GLU A 8 4.81 16.17 20.16
N LEU A 9 4.45 14.95 19.69
CA LEU A 9 5.13 14.33 18.57
C LEU A 9 4.72 15.01 17.26
N THR A 10 5.68 15.18 16.37
CA THR A 10 5.44 15.71 15.03
C THR A 10 5.29 14.56 14.06
N PRO A 11 4.18 14.45 13.32
CA PRO A 11 4.02 13.41 12.30
C PRO A 11 5.09 13.51 11.21
N THR A 12 5.23 12.46 10.42
CA THR A 12 6.12 12.44 9.25
C THR A 12 5.82 13.66 8.37
N PRO A 13 6.84 14.44 7.97
CA PRO A 13 6.62 15.66 7.21
C PRO A 13 5.94 15.40 5.88
N ASP A 14 4.86 16.10 5.61
CA ASP A 14 4.21 16.15 4.31
C ASP A 14 4.02 17.58 3.83
N ALA A 15 3.64 17.76 2.58
CA ALA A 15 3.46 19.07 2.01
C ALA A 15 2.10 19.66 2.43
N PRO A 16 1.97 21.02 2.57
CA PRO A 16 0.71 21.67 2.93
C PRO A 16 -0.42 21.30 1.99
N HIS A 17 -1.60 21.01 2.55
CA HIS A 17 -2.78 20.58 1.81
C HIS A 17 -3.62 21.77 1.32
N TYR A 18 -4.25 21.58 0.15
CA TYR A 18 -5.14 22.56 -0.48
C TYR A 18 -6.47 21.87 -0.80
N GLN A 19 -7.58 22.58 -0.60
CA GLN A 19 -8.91 22.04 -0.93
C GLN A 19 -9.42 22.65 -2.26
N PRO A 20 -9.51 21.86 -3.35
CA PRO A 20 -10.19 22.31 -4.57
C PRO A 20 -11.70 22.39 -4.36
N GLY A 21 -12.36 23.28 -5.05
CA GLY A 21 -13.82 23.39 -5.03
C GLY A 21 -14.50 22.17 -5.67
N ALA A 22 -15.64 21.76 -5.12
CA ALA A 22 -16.44 20.66 -5.70
C ALA A 22 -16.94 21.00 -7.12
N LEU A 23 -17.05 19.99 -7.98
CA LEU A 23 -17.67 20.11 -9.30
C LEU A 23 -19.12 20.59 -9.16
N ARG A 24 -19.52 21.62 -9.91
CA ARG A 24 -20.83 22.26 -9.80
C ARG A 24 -21.81 21.92 -10.95
N THR A 25 -21.36 21.17 -11.96
CA THR A 25 -22.17 20.79 -13.13
C THR A 25 -21.94 19.33 -13.52
N PRO A 26 -22.99 18.57 -13.88
CA PRO A 26 -22.81 17.23 -14.46
C PRO A 26 -21.94 17.30 -15.70
N GLN A 27 -21.03 16.35 -15.86
CA GLN A 27 -20.17 16.23 -17.04
C GLN A 27 -20.49 14.93 -17.76
N ALA A 28 -20.25 14.90 -19.05
CA ALA A 28 -20.27 13.69 -19.86
C ALA A 28 -18.82 13.26 -20.14
N TYR A 29 -18.57 11.96 -20.02
CA TYR A 29 -17.28 11.35 -20.35
C TYR A 29 -17.47 10.26 -21.39
N VAL A 30 -16.62 10.24 -22.41
CA VAL A 30 -16.63 9.18 -23.43
C VAL A 30 -15.51 8.21 -23.11
N VAL A 31 -15.88 6.95 -22.84
CA VAL A 31 -14.97 5.85 -22.50
C VAL A 31 -13.94 5.63 -23.60
N GLN A 32 -12.68 5.57 -23.21
CA GLN A 32 -11.53 5.34 -24.10
C GLN A 32 -10.99 3.92 -23.94
N SER A 33 -10.12 3.50 -24.83
CA SER A 33 -9.45 2.20 -24.72
C SER A 33 -8.54 2.20 -23.48
N GLY A 34 -8.67 1.17 -22.63
CA GLY A 34 -7.92 1.05 -21.38
C GLY A 34 -8.58 1.72 -20.16
N ASP A 35 -9.75 2.35 -20.31
CA ASP A 35 -10.46 2.93 -19.19
C ASP A 35 -11.12 1.83 -18.33
N ALA A 36 -10.96 1.97 -16.99
CA ALA A 36 -11.75 1.26 -15.98
C ALA A 36 -12.72 2.23 -15.30
N LEU A 37 -13.88 1.75 -14.88
CA LEU A 37 -14.87 2.57 -14.19
C LEU A 37 -14.32 3.18 -12.89
N SER A 38 -13.47 2.44 -12.18
CA SER A 38 -12.77 2.91 -10.97
C SER A 38 -11.84 4.09 -11.26
N ALA A 39 -11.05 4.02 -12.34
CA ALA A 39 -10.15 5.09 -12.76
C ALA A 39 -10.92 6.35 -13.19
N ILE A 40 -12.05 6.18 -13.91
CA ILE A 40 -12.94 7.29 -14.29
C ILE A 40 -13.55 7.92 -13.04
N ALA A 41 -14.04 7.11 -12.09
CA ALA A 41 -14.60 7.60 -10.83
C ALA A 41 -13.57 8.41 -10.03
N GLN A 42 -12.34 7.93 -9.95
CA GLN A 42 -11.23 8.61 -9.30
C GLN A 42 -10.89 9.94 -10.02
N LYS A 43 -10.77 9.92 -11.35
CA LYS A 43 -10.47 11.11 -12.18
C LYS A 43 -11.48 12.25 -11.94
N TYR A 44 -12.76 11.91 -11.78
CA TYR A 44 -13.82 12.90 -11.58
C TYR A 44 -14.20 13.10 -10.11
N ASN A 45 -13.51 12.42 -9.20
CA ASN A 45 -13.76 12.50 -7.77
C ASN A 45 -15.24 12.20 -7.43
N VAL A 46 -15.76 11.08 -7.94
CA VAL A 46 -17.12 10.59 -7.70
C VAL A 46 -17.09 9.14 -7.24
N ASN A 47 -18.11 8.74 -6.49
CA ASN A 47 -18.24 7.35 -6.06
C ASN A 47 -18.47 6.43 -7.27
N MET A 48 -17.72 5.33 -7.37
CA MET A 48 -17.82 4.37 -8.48
C MET A 48 -19.22 3.75 -8.57
N GLN A 49 -19.83 3.41 -7.43
CA GLN A 49 -21.18 2.84 -7.41
C GLN A 49 -22.23 3.87 -7.84
N ALA A 50 -22.10 5.14 -7.39
CA ALA A 50 -22.96 6.23 -7.85
C ALA A 50 -22.79 6.47 -9.36
N LEU A 51 -21.56 6.38 -9.88
CA LEU A 51 -21.28 6.47 -11.31
C LEU A 51 -21.93 5.31 -12.07
N ALA A 52 -21.83 4.07 -11.56
CA ALA A 52 -22.48 2.90 -12.14
C ALA A 52 -24.00 3.03 -12.14
N GLN A 53 -24.60 3.44 -11.03
CA GLN A 53 -26.05 3.59 -10.87
C GLN A 53 -26.66 4.63 -11.83
N VAL A 54 -26.03 5.82 -11.91
CA VAL A 54 -26.50 6.90 -12.80
C VAL A 54 -26.47 6.45 -14.26
N ASN A 55 -25.49 5.62 -14.62
CA ASN A 55 -25.31 5.10 -15.98
C ASN A 55 -25.97 3.73 -16.19
N LYS A 56 -26.66 3.19 -15.18
CA LYS A 56 -27.37 1.90 -15.22
C LYS A 56 -26.45 0.73 -15.63
N LEU A 57 -25.20 0.78 -15.20
CA LEU A 57 -24.24 -0.29 -15.41
C LEU A 57 -24.56 -1.43 -14.41
N THR A 58 -24.82 -2.61 -14.96
CA THR A 58 -25.02 -3.84 -14.18
C THR A 58 -23.73 -4.57 -13.92
N ASP A 59 -22.71 -4.31 -14.72
CA ASP A 59 -21.37 -4.84 -14.62
C ASP A 59 -20.38 -3.67 -14.77
N PRO A 60 -19.65 -3.29 -13.70
CA PRO A 60 -18.68 -2.21 -13.72
C PRO A 60 -17.48 -2.47 -14.66
N ASP A 61 -17.17 -3.75 -14.93
CA ASP A 61 -16.03 -4.15 -15.75
C ASP A 61 -16.38 -4.22 -17.24
N ALA A 62 -17.68 -4.12 -17.59
CA ALA A 62 -18.16 -4.21 -18.98
C ALA A 62 -18.30 -2.84 -19.68
N LEU A 63 -17.32 -1.95 -19.53
CA LEU A 63 -17.30 -0.67 -20.26
C LEU A 63 -17.00 -0.88 -21.73
N GLN A 64 -17.74 -0.13 -22.60
CA GLN A 64 -17.50 -0.15 -24.03
C GLN A 64 -16.79 1.14 -24.49
N VAL A 65 -15.72 1.01 -25.27
CA VAL A 65 -15.05 2.16 -25.89
C VAL A 65 -16.06 2.95 -26.72
N GLY A 66 -16.11 4.27 -26.51
CA GLY A 66 -17.10 5.15 -27.13
C GLY A 66 -18.41 5.29 -26.35
N GLN A 67 -18.63 4.52 -25.29
CA GLN A 67 -19.77 4.69 -24.40
C GLN A 67 -19.70 6.06 -23.70
N THR A 68 -20.82 6.78 -23.67
CA THR A 68 -20.89 8.05 -22.92
C THR A 68 -21.42 7.80 -21.53
N LEU A 69 -20.62 8.15 -20.53
CA LEU A 69 -20.99 8.12 -19.11
C LEU A 69 -21.41 9.51 -18.64
N THR A 70 -22.52 9.57 -17.94
CA THR A 70 -22.92 10.77 -17.16
C THR A 70 -22.17 10.74 -15.85
N ILE A 71 -21.33 11.74 -15.58
CA ILE A 71 -20.63 11.89 -14.31
C ILE A 71 -21.63 12.53 -13.32
N PRO A 72 -21.99 11.86 -12.21
CA PRO A 72 -22.96 12.38 -11.26
C PRO A 72 -22.45 13.66 -10.59
N LEU A 73 -23.36 14.50 -10.14
CA LEU A 73 -23.03 15.61 -9.28
C LEU A 73 -22.60 15.08 -7.92
N ALA A 74 -21.43 15.52 -7.47
CA ALA A 74 -21.06 15.33 -6.09
C ALA A 74 -22.06 16.01 -5.15
N THR A 75 -22.46 15.35 -4.06
CA THR A 75 -23.24 15.98 -2.98
C THR A 75 -22.28 16.56 -1.95
N PRO A 76 -21.94 17.87 -2.01
CA PRO A 76 -20.99 18.46 -1.09
C PRO A 76 -21.51 18.42 0.33
N ARG A 77 -20.66 18.04 1.27
CA ARG A 77 -20.91 18.10 2.70
C ARG A 77 -19.91 19.06 3.35
N PRO A 78 -20.21 19.62 4.53
CA PRO A 78 -19.23 20.38 5.28
C PRO A 78 -18.03 19.50 5.67
N ALA A 79 -16.85 20.12 5.76
CA ALA A 79 -15.70 19.44 6.33
C ALA A 79 -15.97 19.01 7.78
N VAL A 80 -15.47 17.85 8.16
CA VAL A 80 -15.55 17.37 9.54
C VAL A 80 -14.42 18.03 10.33
N PRO A 81 -14.62 18.39 11.61
CA PRO A 81 -13.55 18.91 12.46
C PRO A 81 -12.30 18.00 12.42
N GLY A 82 -11.13 18.62 12.43
CA GLY A 82 -9.83 17.97 12.35
C GLY A 82 -9.47 17.16 13.59
N VAL A 83 -10.27 16.14 13.89
CA VAL A 83 -10.01 15.17 14.96
C VAL A 83 -9.00 14.15 14.46
N LYS A 84 -7.84 14.07 15.11
CA LYS A 84 -6.85 13.02 14.84
C LYS A 84 -7.28 11.73 15.53
N ILE A 85 -7.36 10.63 14.76
CA ILE A 85 -7.85 9.32 15.22
C ILE A 85 -6.69 8.45 15.68
N ILE A 86 -5.63 8.36 14.87
CA ILE A 86 -4.40 7.62 15.18
C ILE A 86 -3.18 8.40 14.66
N PRO A 87 -1.99 8.24 15.25
CA PRO A 87 -0.74 8.77 14.68
C PRO A 87 -0.36 7.99 13.41
N ASP A 88 0.52 8.53 12.59
CA ASP A 88 1.00 7.91 11.34
C ASP A 88 1.65 6.56 11.61
N SER A 89 2.46 6.47 12.67
CA SER A 89 3.15 5.25 13.12
C SER A 89 2.23 4.12 13.58
N GLU A 90 0.98 4.39 13.93
CA GLU A 90 -0.01 3.36 14.26
C GLU A 90 -0.81 2.90 13.04
N LEU A 91 -0.67 3.54 11.89
CA LEU A 91 -1.18 3.00 10.63
C LEU A 91 -0.18 2.02 10.02
N VAL A 92 1.10 2.38 9.98
CA VAL A 92 2.16 1.67 9.27
C VAL A 92 2.68 0.48 10.10
N TYR A 93 3.11 -0.59 9.43
CA TYR A 93 3.86 -1.70 10.06
C TYR A 93 5.26 -1.23 10.45
N GLY A 94 5.33 -0.38 11.47
CA GLY A 94 6.55 0.27 11.93
C GLY A 94 7.17 -0.42 13.16
N PRO A 95 8.19 0.18 13.80
CA PRO A 95 9.02 -0.45 14.84
C PRO A 95 8.27 -0.97 16.07
N LEU A 96 7.05 -0.48 16.36
CA LEU A 96 6.20 -1.01 17.43
C LEU A 96 5.25 -2.10 16.96
N ALA A 97 4.89 -2.14 15.68
CA ALA A 97 4.04 -3.17 15.12
C ALA A 97 4.70 -4.55 15.24
N GLU A 98 5.99 -4.64 14.90
CA GLU A 98 6.80 -5.85 14.99
C GLU A 98 6.86 -6.44 16.41
N LYS A 99 6.82 -5.58 17.44
CA LYS A 99 6.85 -6.00 18.85
C LYS A 99 5.49 -6.48 19.36
N THR A 100 4.46 -6.48 18.53
CA THR A 100 3.12 -6.90 18.91
C THR A 100 2.99 -8.42 18.78
N ASP A 101 2.84 -9.11 19.90
CA ASP A 101 2.50 -10.53 19.91
C ASP A 101 1.01 -10.70 19.54
N VAL A 102 0.75 -10.80 18.24
CA VAL A 102 -0.60 -10.90 17.66
C VAL A 102 -1.29 -12.18 18.13
N GLN A 103 -0.54 -13.30 18.24
CA GLN A 103 -1.08 -14.58 18.70
C GLN A 103 -1.56 -14.48 20.15
N ALA A 104 -0.71 -14.01 21.07
CA ALA A 104 -1.09 -13.83 22.46
C ALA A 104 -2.24 -12.82 22.61
N LEU A 105 -2.25 -11.76 21.80
CA LEU A 105 -3.32 -10.77 21.81
C LEU A 105 -4.68 -11.39 21.46
N ILE A 106 -4.77 -12.12 20.33
CA ILE A 106 -6.00 -12.78 19.89
C ILE A 106 -6.47 -13.80 20.94
N GLN A 107 -5.57 -14.64 21.44
CA GLN A 107 -5.90 -15.64 22.45
C GLN A 107 -6.39 -15.01 23.77
N SER A 108 -5.80 -13.87 24.18
CA SER A 108 -6.20 -13.17 25.40
C SER A 108 -7.62 -12.62 25.37
N LYS A 109 -8.16 -12.34 24.17
CA LYS A 109 -9.52 -11.81 23.97
C LYS A 109 -10.58 -12.89 23.86
N ALA A 110 -10.18 -14.13 23.53
CA ALA A 110 -11.03 -15.33 23.46
C ALA A 110 -12.31 -15.16 22.58
N GLY A 111 -12.24 -14.31 21.56
CA GLY A 111 -13.30 -14.12 20.57
C GLY A 111 -13.27 -15.15 19.46
N TYR A 112 -13.98 -14.89 18.38
CA TYR A 112 -14.09 -15.77 17.20
C TYR A 112 -12.72 -16.07 16.56
N LEU A 113 -11.85 -15.06 16.48
CA LEU A 113 -10.50 -15.20 15.92
C LEU A 113 -9.64 -16.23 16.67
N ALA A 114 -9.88 -16.47 17.97
CA ALA A 114 -9.05 -17.42 18.74
C ALA A 114 -9.09 -18.86 18.23
N ASN A 115 -10.14 -19.21 17.48
CA ASN A 115 -10.32 -20.55 16.91
C ASN A 115 -10.47 -20.52 15.37
N TYR A 116 -10.22 -19.37 14.74
CA TYR A 116 -10.35 -19.20 13.31
C TYR A 116 -9.11 -19.73 12.56
N SER A 117 -9.34 -20.34 11.43
CA SER A 117 -8.28 -20.68 10.46
C SER A 117 -8.80 -20.55 9.02
N GLN A 118 -7.90 -20.28 8.09
CA GLN A 118 -8.21 -20.13 6.67
C GLN A 118 -7.09 -20.74 5.83
N VAL A 119 -7.42 -21.26 4.66
CA VAL A 119 -6.42 -21.65 3.66
C VAL A 119 -6.01 -20.41 2.86
N VAL A 120 -4.74 -20.06 2.88
CA VAL A 120 -4.15 -18.98 2.10
C VAL A 120 -2.95 -19.54 1.34
N ASN A 121 -2.93 -19.37 0.03
CA ASN A 121 -1.85 -19.85 -0.87
C ASN A 121 -1.52 -21.35 -0.71
N GLY A 122 -2.53 -22.18 -0.32
CA GLY A 122 -2.39 -23.63 -0.13
C GLY A 122 -2.04 -24.06 1.31
N ASP A 123 -1.68 -23.12 2.19
CA ASP A 123 -1.37 -23.38 3.60
C ASP A 123 -2.56 -23.06 4.50
N THR A 124 -2.78 -23.89 5.53
CA THR A 124 -3.77 -23.58 6.56
C THR A 124 -3.14 -22.70 7.63
N LEU A 125 -3.57 -21.46 7.68
CA LEU A 125 -3.09 -20.44 8.61
C LEU A 125 -4.13 -20.17 9.70
N ASP A 126 -3.68 -19.99 10.94
CA ASP A 126 -4.54 -19.46 12.01
C ASP A 126 -4.76 -17.94 11.86
N ALA A 127 -5.68 -17.37 12.65
CA ALA A 127 -6.03 -15.97 12.54
C ALA A 127 -4.83 -15.03 12.73
N ALA A 128 -3.90 -15.35 13.64
CA ALA A 128 -2.74 -14.51 13.90
C ALA A 128 -1.78 -14.52 12.70
N GLN A 129 -1.57 -15.69 12.10
CA GLN A 129 -0.76 -15.85 10.90
C GLN A 129 -1.39 -15.10 9.72
N VAL A 130 -2.72 -15.17 9.54
CA VAL A 130 -3.44 -14.44 8.49
C VAL A 130 -3.31 -12.91 8.69
N VAL A 131 -3.52 -12.42 9.91
CA VAL A 131 -3.39 -10.98 10.23
C VAL A 131 -1.95 -10.50 10.04
N LEU A 132 -0.94 -11.27 10.47
CA LEU A 132 0.46 -10.90 10.31
C LEU A 132 0.89 -10.92 8.85
N LEU A 133 0.43 -11.90 8.06
CA LEU A 133 0.71 -11.97 6.63
C LEU A 133 0.19 -10.71 5.93
N ALA A 134 -1.10 -10.41 6.07
CA ALA A 134 -1.71 -9.23 5.48
C ALA A 134 -1.06 -7.92 5.96
N ALA A 135 -0.71 -7.83 7.26
CA ALA A 135 -0.07 -6.68 7.86
C ALA A 135 1.32 -6.41 7.27
N ARG A 136 2.16 -7.44 7.13
CA ARG A 136 3.53 -7.33 6.59
C ARG A 136 3.54 -7.03 5.10
N GLU A 137 2.76 -7.76 4.33
CA GLU A 137 2.65 -7.54 2.88
C GLU A 137 2.20 -6.12 2.55
N SER A 138 1.17 -5.63 3.25
CA SER A 138 0.61 -4.30 3.00
C SER A 138 1.29 -3.17 3.76
N SER A 139 2.22 -3.50 4.65
CA SER A 139 2.85 -2.57 5.60
C SER A 139 1.86 -1.80 6.48
N ILE A 140 0.82 -2.50 6.97
CA ILE A 140 -0.19 -1.97 7.90
C ILE A 140 -0.04 -2.58 9.29
N ASN A 141 -0.18 -1.76 10.32
CA ASN A 141 -0.08 -2.19 11.71
C ASN A 141 -1.15 -3.25 12.07
N PRO A 142 -0.78 -4.44 12.57
CA PRO A 142 -1.74 -5.49 12.92
C PRO A 142 -2.71 -5.09 14.05
N ARG A 143 -2.32 -4.18 14.96
CA ARG A 143 -3.25 -3.63 15.97
C ARG A 143 -4.38 -2.86 15.31
N LEU A 144 -4.07 -2.07 14.28
CA LEU A 144 -5.07 -1.32 13.53
C LEU A 144 -6.05 -2.28 12.83
N LEU A 145 -5.54 -3.30 12.15
CA LEU A 145 -6.37 -4.31 11.49
C LEU A 145 -7.30 -5.04 12.47
N LEU A 146 -6.77 -5.44 13.64
CA LEU A 146 -7.56 -6.08 14.70
C LEU A 146 -8.61 -5.14 15.32
N ALA A 147 -8.28 -3.85 15.50
CA ALA A 147 -9.23 -2.86 15.99
C ALA A 147 -10.37 -2.61 15.00
N LEU A 148 -10.08 -2.58 13.70
CA LEU A 148 -11.08 -2.45 12.65
C LEU A 148 -11.99 -3.69 12.58
N LEU A 149 -11.43 -4.90 12.69
CA LEU A 149 -12.21 -6.14 12.80
C LEU A 149 -13.13 -6.12 14.02
N GLU A 150 -12.61 -5.71 15.18
CA GLU A 150 -13.45 -5.58 16.38
C GLU A 150 -14.55 -4.55 16.19
N TYR A 151 -14.25 -3.41 15.60
CA TYR A 151 -15.23 -2.34 15.40
C TYR A 151 -16.35 -2.74 14.44
N ARG A 152 -16.04 -3.48 13.37
CA ARG A 152 -17.02 -3.86 12.32
C ARG A 152 -17.78 -5.15 12.65
N SER A 153 -17.11 -6.15 13.21
CA SER A 153 -17.68 -7.50 13.37
C SER A 153 -17.60 -8.06 14.79
N ASN A 154 -16.93 -7.39 15.73
CA ASN A 154 -16.65 -7.89 17.09
C ASN A 154 -15.90 -9.25 17.10
N TRP A 155 -15.10 -9.56 16.08
CA TRP A 155 -14.46 -10.87 15.94
C TRP A 155 -13.37 -11.13 16.98
N LEU A 156 -12.78 -10.07 17.54
CA LEU A 156 -11.71 -10.19 18.52
C LEU A 156 -12.24 -10.57 19.92
N THR A 157 -13.40 -10.05 20.33
CA THR A 157 -13.91 -10.23 21.70
C THR A 157 -15.22 -11.05 21.78
N ASN A 158 -15.95 -11.23 20.68
CA ASN A 158 -17.17 -12.02 20.67
C ASN A 158 -16.91 -13.42 20.08
N PRO A 159 -17.11 -14.52 20.83
CA PRO A 159 -16.92 -15.87 20.34
C PRO A 159 -17.99 -16.33 19.35
N GLN A 160 -19.11 -15.61 19.23
CA GLN A 160 -20.24 -15.90 18.34
C GLN A 160 -20.69 -14.62 17.64
N PRO A 161 -19.91 -14.09 16.69
CA PRO A 161 -20.30 -12.91 15.94
C PRO A 161 -21.49 -13.20 15.02
N ASP A 162 -21.97 -12.17 14.33
CA ASP A 162 -23.04 -12.30 13.34
C ASP A 162 -22.56 -13.18 12.18
N PRO A 163 -23.22 -14.34 11.92
CA PRO A 163 -22.82 -15.24 10.84
C PRO A 163 -22.90 -14.62 9.43
N SER A 164 -23.66 -13.55 9.25
CA SER A 164 -23.72 -12.83 7.97
C SER A 164 -22.41 -12.15 7.59
N LEU A 165 -21.47 -12.02 8.56
CA LEU A 165 -20.15 -11.41 8.37
C LEU A 165 -19.03 -12.45 8.28
N ASP A 166 -19.30 -13.77 8.28
CA ASP A 166 -18.28 -14.81 8.31
C ASP A 166 -17.29 -14.72 7.14
N GLU A 167 -17.76 -14.37 5.94
CA GLU A 167 -16.92 -14.20 4.75
C GLU A 167 -16.53 -12.74 4.48
N GLN A 168 -17.17 -11.79 5.16
CA GLN A 168 -17.01 -10.35 4.91
C GLN A 168 -17.00 -9.56 6.22
N PRO A 169 -15.97 -9.78 7.09
CA PRO A 169 -15.96 -9.21 8.44
C PRO A 169 -15.93 -7.68 8.50
N PHE A 170 -15.54 -7.00 7.45
CA PHE A 170 -15.66 -5.53 7.34
C PHE A 170 -16.99 -5.06 6.76
N GLY A 171 -17.81 -5.97 6.21
CA GLY A 171 -19.06 -5.65 5.53
C GLY A 171 -18.87 -5.17 4.09
N PHE A 172 -17.66 -5.33 3.52
CA PHE A 172 -17.41 -5.08 2.10
C PHE A 172 -17.78 -6.33 1.29
N SER A 173 -18.79 -6.21 0.43
CA SER A 173 -19.30 -7.32 -0.38
C SER A 173 -18.78 -7.22 -1.80
N ASP A 174 -17.88 -8.13 -2.14
CA ASP A 174 -17.30 -8.25 -3.46
C ASP A 174 -16.93 -9.71 -3.75
N ALA A 175 -16.99 -10.14 -5.01
CA ALA A 175 -16.77 -11.54 -5.38
C ALA A 175 -15.32 -12.03 -5.17
N TRP A 176 -14.35 -11.13 -5.18
CA TRP A 176 -12.93 -11.43 -4.99
C TRP A 176 -12.51 -11.38 -3.52
N TYR A 177 -13.07 -10.42 -2.76
CA TYR A 177 -12.66 -10.14 -1.38
C TYR A 177 -13.44 -10.99 -0.36
N HIS A 178 -13.33 -12.33 -0.44
CA HIS A 178 -13.94 -13.29 0.49
C HIS A 178 -12.93 -13.84 1.51
N GLY A 179 -13.39 -14.07 2.74
CA GLY A 179 -12.61 -14.58 3.85
C GLY A 179 -11.68 -13.53 4.46
N LEU A 180 -11.11 -13.86 5.62
CA LEU A 180 -10.36 -12.93 6.44
C LEU A 180 -9.17 -12.31 5.69
N TYR A 181 -8.35 -13.12 5.02
CA TYR A 181 -7.14 -12.64 4.34
C TYR A 181 -7.46 -11.57 3.28
N ARG A 182 -8.39 -11.87 2.38
CA ARG A 182 -8.78 -10.94 1.31
C ARG A 182 -9.48 -9.68 1.82
N GLN A 183 -10.26 -9.81 2.88
CA GLN A 183 -10.88 -8.64 3.53
C GLN A 183 -9.82 -7.75 4.20
N LEU A 184 -8.79 -8.32 4.83
CA LEU A 184 -7.66 -7.57 5.38
C LEU A 184 -6.84 -6.88 4.29
N GLU A 185 -6.59 -7.55 3.17
CA GLU A 185 -5.94 -6.97 1.99
C GLU A 185 -6.73 -5.76 1.46
N TRP A 186 -8.06 -5.92 1.29
CA TRP A 186 -8.91 -4.82 0.90
C TRP A 186 -8.85 -3.65 1.89
N ALA A 187 -8.94 -3.93 3.19
CA ALA A 187 -8.85 -2.90 4.22
C ALA A 187 -7.51 -2.15 4.16
N ALA A 188 -6.41 -2.88 3.98
CA ALA A 188 -5.08 -2.32 3.85
C ALA A 188 -4.94 -1.41 2.61
N ILE A 189 -5.53 -1.81 1.48
CA ILE A 189 -5.61 -0.96 0.28
C ILE A 189 -6.32 0.36 0.59
N GLN A 190 -7.47 0.31 1.31
CA GLN A 190 -8.20 1.54 1.65
C GLN A 190 -7.41 2.42 2.63
N LEU A 191 -6.76 1.83 3.63
CA LEU A 191 -5.90 2.54 4.58
C LEU A 191 -4.73 3.23 3.88
N ASN A 192 -3.99 2.50 3.03
CA ASN A 192 -2.88 3.01 2.25
C ASN A 192 -3.33 4.10 1.25
N THR A 193 -4.47 3.91 0.56
CA THR A 193 -5.04 4.92 -0.34
C THR A 193 -5.29 6.24 0.38
N GLY A 194 -5.85 6.20 1.58
CA GLY A 194 -6.06 7.41 2.38
C GLY A 194 -4.74 8.01 2.86
N TYR A 195 -3.84 7.18 3.39
CA TYR A 195 -2.56 7.59 3.95
C TYR A 195 -1.65 8.26 2.90
N TYR A 196 -1.30 7.51 1.85
CA TYR A 196 -0.38 8.01 0.82
C TYR A 196 -1.04 9.02 -0.12
N GLY A 197 -2.35 8.87 -0.37
CA GLY A 197 -3.11 9.84 -1.13
C GLY A 197 -3.16 11.21 -0.42
N TRP A 198 -3.29 11.23 0.90
CA TRP A 198 -3.20 12.44 1.71
C TRP A 198 -1.80 13.05 1.63
N ARG A 199 -0.76 12.30 1.90
CA ARG A 199 0.64 12.76 1.87
C ARG A 199 1.08 13.31 0.51
N SER A 200 0.67 12.65 -0.57
CA SER A 200 0.97 13.11 -1.95
C SER A 200 0.05 14.23 -2.44
N LYS A 201 -0.98 14.62 -1.67
CA LYS A 201 -2.04 15.56 -2.06
C LYS A 201 -2.91 15.07 -3.22
N ALA A 202 -2.90 13.78 -3.50
CA ALA A 202 -3.74 13.19 -4.53
C ALA A 202 -5.21 13.17 -4.11
N VAL A 203 -5.50 13.18 -2.79
CA VAL A 203 -6.86 13.22 -2.24
C VAL A 203 -7.10 14.52 -1.48
N THR A 204 -8.27 15.10 -1.70
CA THR A 204 -8.72 16.34 -1.04
C THR A 204 -10.15 16.23 -0.50
N ASN A 205 -10.84 15.16 -0.87
CA ASN A 205 -12.20 14.85 -0.45
C ASN A 205 -12.36 13.35 -0.28
N TRP A 206 -13.20 12.96 0.65
CA TRP A 206 -13.70 11.58 0.73
C TRP A 206 -14.97 11.43 -0.09
N ILE A 207 -15.10 10.31 -0.77
CA ILE A 207 -16.29 9.92 -1.49
C ILE A 207 -16.91 8.74 -0.75
N LEU A 208 -18.08 8.97 -0.14
CA LEU A 208 -18.74 8.00 0.71
C LEU A 208 -19.57 7.01 -0.12
N SER A 209 -20.02 5.91 0.49
CA SER A 209 -20.80 4.89 -0.19
C SER A 209 -22.14 5.41 -0.74
N ASP A 210 -22.72 6.45 -0.14
CA ASP A 210 -23.94 7.13 -0.60
C ASP A 210 -23.70 8.21 -1.68
N GLY A 211 -22.45 8.36 -2.16
CA GLY A 211 -22.05 9.39 -3.12
C GLY A 211 -21.84 10.78 -2.52
N SER A 212 -21.95 10.94 -1.20
CA SER A 212 -21.59 12.19 -0.52
C SER A 212 -20.11 12.48 -0.68
N VAL A 213 -19.75 13.75 -0.93
CA VAL A 213 -18.37 14.22 -1.03
C VAL A 213 -18.07 15.13 0.15
N VAL A 214 -17.11 14.70 0.98
CA VAL A 214 -16.71 15.40 2.22
C VAL A 214 -15.31 15.95 2.06
N PRO A 215 -15.12 17.28 2.10
CA PRO A 215 -13.79 17.86 2.11
C PRO A 215 -12.99 17.40 3.33
N ILE A 216 -11.72 17.05 3.10
CA ILE A 216 -10.83 16.60 4.18
C ILE A 216 -10.34 17.84 4.94
N ASP A 217 -10.39 17.78 6.28
CA ASP A 217 -9.83 18.86 7.11
C ASP A 217 -8.30 18.88 6.97
N PRO A 218 -7.69 20.03 6.62
CA PRO A 218 -6.25 20.11 6.37
C PRO A 218 -5.38 19.95 7.63
N THR A 219 -5.98 19.85 8.82
CA THR A 219 -5.24 19.70 10.09
C THR A 219 -5.09 18.25 10.56
N ILE A 220 -5.70 17.28 9.86
CA ILE A 220 -5.51 15.87 10.20
C ILE A 220 -4.13 15.39 9.74
N ASN A 221 -3.67 14.28 10.32
CA ASN A 221 -2.46 13.57 9.89
C ASN A 221 -2.80 12.42 8.93
N ALA A 222 -1.79 11.87 8.28
CA ALA A 222 -1.95 10.82 7.27
C ALA A 222 -2.57 9.53 7.85
N GLY A 223 -2.21 9.14 9.07
CA GLY A 223 -2.82 7.98 9.74
C GLY A 223 -4.33 8.14 9.89
N THR A 224 -4.78 9.32 10.32
CA THR A 224 -6.22 9.65 10.38
C THR A 224 -6.87 9.64 9.01
N ALA A 225 -6.18 10.13 7.98
CA ALA A 225 -6.69 10.11 6.60
C ALA A 225 -6.90 8.68 6.10
N GLY A 226 -5.99 7.76 6.40
CA GLY A 226 -6.17 6.33 6.10
C GLY A 226 -7.44 5.74 6.72
N VAL A 227 -7.64 5.97 8.02
CA VAL A 227 -8.85 5.50 8.74
C VAL A 227 -10.12 6.13 8.17
N GLN A 228 -10.11 7.44 7.89
CA GLN A 228 -11.25 8.12 7.30
C GLN A 228 -11.62 7.56 5.92
N ASN A 229 -10.61 7.25 5.08
CA ASN A 229 -10.86 6.64 3.77
C ASN A 229 -11.44 5.22 3.88
N PHE A 230 -10.92 4.40 4.81
CA PHE A 230 -11.46 3.05 5.03
C PHE A 230 -12.98 3.10 5.30
N PHE A 231 -13.42 3.93 6.24
CA PHE A 231 -14.85 4.08 6.53
C PHE A 231 -15.63 4.74 5.39
N ALA A 232 -15.02 5.66 4.64
CA ALA A 232 -15.67 6.30 3.50
C ALA A 232 -16.10 5.32 2.40
N ARG A 233 -15.39 4.19 2.27
CA ARG A 233 -15.73 3.16 1.28
C ARG A 233 -16.91 2.27 1.70
N LEU A 234 -17.20 2.21 2.99
CA LEU A 234 -18.22 1.32 3.57
C LEU A 234 -19.52 2.07 3.89
N ASP A 235 -19.42 3.30 4.34
CA ASP A 235 -20.48 3.94 5.10
C ASP A 235 -21.10 5.14 4.38
N ASP A 236 -22.41 5.39 4.64
CA ASP A 236 -23.07 6.64 4.28
C ASP A 236 -22.58 7.80 5.17
N TYR A 237 -22.96 9.03 4.82
CA TYR A 237 -22.49 10.23 5.53
C TYR A 237 -22.80 10.19 7.04
N SER A 238 -23.95 9.69 7.45
CA SER A 238 -24.38 9.65 8.85
C SER A 238 -23.54 8.64 9.66
N SER A 239 -23.36 7.45 9.12
CA SER A 239 -22.54 6.38 9.70
C SER A 239 -21.09 6.78 9.75
N TRP A 240 -20.56 7.29 8.64
CA TRP A 240 -19.19 7.75 8.55
C TRP A 240 -18.84 8.83 9.59
N LEU A 241 -19.73 9.85 9.78
CA LEU A 241 -19.52 10.88 10.81
C LEU A 241 -19.40 10.29 12.22
N LYS A 242 -20.19 9.26 12.52
CA LYS A 242 -20.10 8.55 13.79
C LYS A 242 -18.78 7.82 13.92
N ASP A 243 -18.37 7.10 12.88
CA ASP A 243 -17.21 6.22 12.89
C ASP A 243 -15.89 6.99 13.03
N VAL A 244 -15.79 8.15 12.39
CA VAL A 244 -14.60 9.02 12.48
C VAL A 244 -14.63 9.99 13.68
N SER A 245 -15.65 9.93 14.52
CA SER A 245 -15.75 10.74 15.75
C SER A 245 -14.92 10.12 16.89
N PRO A 246 -14.61 10.88 17.96
CA PRO A 246 -13.97 10.32 19.15
C PRO A 246 -14.76 9.19 19.84
N ALA A 247 -16.07 9.13 19.66
CA ALA A 247 -16.93 8.07 20.19
C ALA A 247 -17.07 6.86 19.24
N GLY A 248 -16.54 6.94 18.05
CA GLY A 248 -16.53 5.88 17.04
C GLY A 248 -15.33 4.95 17.17
N PHE A 249 -14.60 4.76 16.06
CA PHE A 249 -13.48 3.84 15.97
C PHE A 249 -12.37 4.14 17.00
N TYR A 250 -12.05 5.42 17.23
CA TYR A 250 -11.07 5.81 18.26
C TYR A 250 -11.39 5.18 19.62
N ALA A 251 -12.65 5.20 20.04
CA ALA A 251 -13.05 4.62 21.35
C ALA A 251 -12.82 3.09 21.39
N THR A 252 -13.03 2.39 20.29
CA THR A 252 -12.74 0.95 20.18
C THR A 252 -11.23 0.68 20.25
N TYR A 253 -10.44 1.42 19.47
CA TYR A 253 -8.98 1.32 19.53
C TYR A 253 -8.46 1.57 20.94
N HIS A 254 -8.89 2.67 21.57
CA HIS A 254 -8.49 3.05 22.93
C HIS A 254 -8.87 1.98 23.97
N LYS A 255 -10.05 1.37 23.84
CA LYS A 255 -10.50 0.27 24.72
C LYS A 255 -9.61 -0.96 24.61
N LEU A 256 -9.11 -1.27 23.42
CA LEU A 256 -8.29 -2.46 23.14
C LEU A 256 -6.84 -2.27 23.55
N PHE A 257 -6.24 -1.11 23.23
CA PHE A 257 -4.81 -0.88 23.24
C PHE A 257 -4.35 0.35 24.03
N GLY A 258 -5.26 1.17 24.55
CA GLY A 258 -4.97 2.47 25.14
C GLY A 258 -4.95 3.59 24.12
N ASP A 259 -4.49 4.77 24.52
CA ASP A 259 -4.40 5.92 23.63
C ASP A 259 -3.39 5.63 22.50
N PRO A 260 -3.81 5.67 21.23
CA PRO A 260 -2.91 5.41 20.12
C PRO A 260 -1.73 6.40 20.06
N PHE A 261 -1.91 7.63 20.55
CA PHE A 261 -0.83 8.63 20.56
C PHE A 261 0.23 8.38 21.63
N ASP A 262 -0.07 7.60 22.68
CA ASP A 262 0.93 7.10 23.64
C ASP A 262 1.88 6.06 23.03
N LEU A 263 1.48 5.47 21.90
CA LEU A 263 2.25 4.45 21.17
C LEU A 263 3.02 5.07 19.98
N ALA A 264 2.88 6.37 19.73
CA ALA A 264 3.46 7.02 18.56
C ALA A 264 5.00 6.99 18.58
N ILE A 265 5.58 6.62 17.43
CA ILE A 265 6.99 6.81 17.08
C ILE A 265 7.03 7.72 15.85
N GLU A 266 7.15 9.01 16.09
CA GLU A 266 7.08 10.00 15.00
C GLU A 266 8.21 11.01 15.09
N PRO A 267 8.72 11.48 13.90
CA PRO A 267 8.33 11.06 12.56
C PRO A 267 8.85 9.67 12.20
N LEU A 268 8.08 8.86 11.44
CA LEU A 268 8.57 7.58 10.89
C LEU A 268 9.71 7.81 9.90
N VAL A 269 9.55 8.79 9.02
CA VAL A 269 10.54 9.19 8.02
C VAL A 269 11.06 10.58 8.40
N PRO A 270 12.29 10.71 8.91
CA PRO A 270 12.90 12.01 9.21
C PRO A 270 13.04 12.88 7.95
N ALA A 271 12.90 14.20 8.10
CA ALA A 271 13.02 15.12 6.97
C ALA A 271 14.42 15.18 6.33
N ASP A 272 15.43 14.78 7.08
CA ASP A 272 16.84 14.71 6.66
C ASP A 272 17.31 13.29 6.31
N LEU A 273 16.36 12.34 6.15
CA LEU A 273 16.68 10.97 5.77
C LEU A 273 17.43 10.94 4.45
N VAL A 274 18.53 10.19 4.42
CA VAL A 274 19.36 9.98 3.22
C VAL A 274 19.33 8.51 2.87
N GLN A 275 19.06 8.21 1.60
CA GLN A 275 19.15 6.84 1.10
C GLN A 275 20.60 6.36 1.16
N PRO A 276 20.89 5.14 1.69
CA PRO A 276 22.20 4.54 1.63
C PRO A 276 22.62 4.25 0.18
N LEU A 277 23.90 4.02 -0.05
CA LEU A 277 24.38 3.64 -1.37
C LEU A 277 23.79 2.28 -1.75
N MET A 278 23.12 2.24 -2.89
CA MET A 278 22.52 1.03 -3.45
C MET A 278 23.04 0.81 -4.87
N ALA A 279 23.38 -0.43 -5.18
CA ALA A 279 23.77 -0.83 -6.53
C ALA A 279 22.54 -1.07 -7.41
N LEU A 280 22.71 -1.24 -8.72
CA LEU A 280 21.69 -1.82 -9.59
C LEU A 280 21.44 -3.30 -9.22
N PRO A 281 20.23 -3.85 -9.41
CA PRO A 281 19.86 -5.19 -8.94
C PRO A 281 20.35 -6.32 -9.86
N PHE A 282 21.48 -6.16 -10.54
CA PHE A 282 22.10 -7.16 -11.41
C PHE A 282 23.64 -7.05 -11.38
N GLY A 283 24.35 -8.01 -11.98
CA GLY A 283 25.78 -8.17 -11.84
C GLY A 283 26.62 -7.04 -12.44
N PRO A 284 27.84 -6.79 -11.93
CA PRO A 284 28.76 -5.82 -12.50
C PRO A 284 29.11 -6.15 -13.97
N GLY A 285 29.03 -5.15 -14.85
CA GLY A 285 29.28 -5.28 -16.28
C GLY A 285 28.10 -5.78 -17.08
N GLU A 286 27.02 -6.22 -16.43
CA GLU A 286 25.78 -6.59 -17.11
C GLU A 286 25.00 -5.36 -17.57
N THR A 287 24.23 -5.57 -18.64
CA THR A 287 23.31 -4.58 -19.21
C THR A 287 21.91 -5.15 -19.16
N TRP A 288 21.01 -4.48 -18.43
CA TRP A 288 19.60 -4.75 -18.37
C TRP A 288 18.81 -3.58 -18.96
N PHE A 289 17.47 -3.69 -18.95
CA PHE A 289 16.58 -2.69 -19.53
C PHE A 289 15.69 -2.08 -18.46
N PHE A 290 15.59 -0.76 -18.42
CA PHE A 290 14.65 -0.03 -17.57
C PHE A 290 13.27 -0.09 -18.20
N THR A 291 12.43 -1.05 -17.74
CA THR A 291 11.14 -1.36 -18.35
C THR A 291 9.97 -0.66 -17.69
N GLY A 292 9.99 -0.47 -16.36
CA GLY A 292 8.95 0.24 -15.62
C GLY A 292 9.47 1.50 -14.93
N GLY A 293 8.94 2.67 -15.29
CA GLY A 293 9.11 3.92 -14.54
C GLY A 293 8.39 3.85 -13.19
N PRO A 294 8.41 4.93 -12.37
CA PRO A 294 7.79 4.91 -11.05
C PRO A 294 6.32 4.46 -11.08
N HIS A 295 6.02 3.42 -10.29
CA HIS A 295 4.69 2.84 -10.16
C HIS A 295 4.46 2.33 -8.73
N LEU A 296 3.30 1.73 -8.44
CA LEU A 296 2.93 1.29 -7.10
C LEU A 296 4.02 0.42 -6.47
N ALA A 297 4.40 0.76 -5.23
CA ALA A 297 5.44 0.04 -4.50
C ALA A 297 5.04 -1.41 -4.19
N TRP A 298 3.73 -1.65 -4.00
CA TRP A 298 3.12 -2.94 -3.73
C TRP A 298 1.67 -2.93 -4.25
N LEU A 299 0.68 -3.20 -3.41
CA LEU A 299 -0.75 -3.16 -3.74
C LEU A 299 -1.22 -1.72 -4.05
N ASP A 300 -2.44 -1.63 -4.59
CA ASP A 300 -3.16 -0.38 -4.75
C ASP A 300 -3.14 0.47 -3.47
N GLY A 301 -3.10 1.77 -3.65
CA GLY A 301 -3.01 2.73 -2.55
C GLY A 301 -1.60 3.03 -2.07
N THR A 302 -0.59 2.20 -2.38
CA THR A 302 0.82 2.52 -2.08
C THR A 302 1.35 3.64 -3.00
N PRO A 303 2.44 4.33 -2.61
CA PRO A 303 2.99 5.38 -3.47
C PRO A 303 3.68 4.77 -4.70
N TYR A 304 3.95 5.58 -5.73
CA TYR A 304 4.81 5.21 -6.84
C TYR A 304 6.26 5.07 -6.37
N GLY A 305 6.54 3.97 -5.69
CA GLY A 305 7.79 3.68 -5.00
C GLY A 305 8.69 2.69 -5.71
N ALA A 306 8.17 1.97 -6.70
CA ALA A 306 8.88 0.94 -7.43
C ALA A 306 9.35 1.39 -8.81
N ILE A 307 10.36 0.69 -9.32
CA ILE A 307 10.86 0.73 -10.71
C ILE A 307 11.25 -0.68 -11.15
N ASP A 308 11.21 -0.95 -12.46
CA ASP A 308 11.44 -2.29 -13.01
C ASP A 308 12.65 -2.35 -13.93
N PHE A 309 13.32 -3.52 -13.86
CA PHE A 309 14.42 -3.87 -14.75
C PHE A 309 14.21 -5.28 -15.33
N ALA A 310 14.24 -5.41 -16.65
CA ALA A 310 14.22 -6.70 -17.33
C ALA A 310 15.61 -7.15 -17.77
N PRO A 311 15.93 -8.46 -17.70
CA PRO A 311 17.18 -9.01 -18.18
C PRO A 311 17.24 -8.96 -19.72
N PRO A 312 18.46 -9.11 -20.32
CA PRO A 312 18.57 -9.30 -21.77
C PRO A 312 18.04 -10.68 -22.19
N GLY A 313 17.52 -10.77 -23.40
CA GLY A 313 17.00 -11.99 -24.01
C GLY A 313 15.48 -12.03 -24.11
N ASP A 314 14.91 -13.24 -24.19
CA ASP A 314 13.47 -13.44 -24.16
C ASP A 314 12.97 -13.30 -22.72
N THR A 315 11.94 -12.49 -22.52
CA THR A 315 11.38 -12.16 -21.20
C THR A 315 9.91 -12.55 -21.09
N GLN A 316 9.42 -13.50 -21.89
CA GLN A 316 8.03 -13.92 -21.81
C GLN A 316 7.75 -14.70 -20.51
N CYS A 317 6.57 -14.45 -19.94
CA CYS A 317 6.12 -15.22 -18.78
C CYS A 317 5.96 -16.69 -19.12
N GLY A 318 6.49 -17.57 -18.26
CA GLY A 318 6.48 -19.02 -18.41
C GLY A 318 7.77 -19.61 -18.98
N ASP A 319 8.70 -18.78 -19.46
CA ASP A 319 10.07 -19.17 -19.73
C ASP A 319 10.92 -19.11 -18.46
N GLU A 320 12.09 -19.74 -18.46
CA GLU A 320 13.09 -19.67 -17.39
C GLU A 320 14.21 -18.69 -17.80
N SER A 321 14.66 -17.86 -16.86
CA SER A 321 15.82 -16.98 -17.06
C SER A 321 17.01 -17.47 -16.25
N ASP A 322 18.19 -17.53 -16.88
CA ASP A 322 19.45 -17.78 -16.16
C ASP A 322 20.11 -16.49 -15.65
N ALA A 323 19.50 -15.33 -15.90
CA ALA A 323 19.97 -14.06 -15.34
C ALA A 323 19.77 -14.05 -13.81
N TRP A 324 20.65 -13.33 -13.10
CA TRP A 324 20.58 -13.22 -11.65
C TRP A 324 20.18 -11.82 -11.20
N VAL A 325 19.11 -11.75 -10.41
CA VAL A 325 18.86 -10.57 -9.57
C VAL A 325 19.84 -10.60 -8.41
N THR A 326 20.43 -9.44 -8.10
CA THR A 326 21.47 -9.34 -7.05
C THR A 326 21.08 -8.32 -5.98
N ALA A 327 21.60 -8.52 -4.77
CA ALA A 327 21.41 -7.61 -3.66
C ALA A 327 21.96 -6.20 -3.98
N VAL A 328 21.14 -5.18 -3.79
CA VAL A 328 21.51 -3.78 -4.05
C VAL A 328 22.37 -3.19 -2.94
N ALA A 329 22.36 -3.79 -1.77
CA ALA A 329 23.12 -3.39 -0.57
C ALA A 329 23.38 -4.62 0.30
N ASP A 330 24.22 -4.47 1.32
CA ASP A 330 24.38 -5.47 2.37
C ASP A 330 23.13 -5.53 3.23
N GLY A 331 22.75 -6.72 3.72
CA GLY A 331 21.58 -6.89 4.57
C GLY A 331 21.28 -8.35 4.90
N VAL A 332 20.15 -8.57 5.55
CA VAL A 332 19.62 -9.89 5.93
C VAL A 332 18.26 -10.09 5.28
N VAL A 333 18.05 -11.24 4.67
CA VAL A 333 16.72 -11.59 4.13
C VAL A 333 15.77 -11.88 5.29
N THR A 334 14.74 -11.07 5.45
CA THR A 334 13.73 -11.24 6.52
C THR A 334 12.57 -12.13 6.11
N ARG A 335 12.12 -12.00 4.86
CA ARG A 335 10.97 -12.74 4.35
C ARG A 335 11.11 -13.05 2.87
N THR A 336 10.59 -14.22 2.49
CA THR A 336 10.43 -14.64 1.10
C THR A 336 9.11 -15.37 0.91
N GLY A 337 8.53 -15.31 -0.26
CA GLY A 337 7.31 -16.05 -0.60
C GLY A 337 6.67 -15.47 -1.86
N ASN A 338 5.87 -16.23 -2.56
CA ASN A 338 5.04 -15.75 -3.67
C ASN A 338 5.73 -14.70 -4.59
N GLY A 339 6.96 -15.00 -5.02
CA GLY A 339 7.74 -14.10 -5.89
C GLY A 339 8.46 -12.95 -5.18
N GLU A 340 8.33 -12.78 -3.87
CA GLU A 340 8.95 -11.68 -3.14
C GLU A 340 10.20 -12.10 -2.35
N VAL A 341 11.10 -11.13 -2.16
CA VAL A 341 12.22 -11.17 -1.22
C VAL A 341 12.31 -9.81 -0.55
N ILE A 342 12.33 -9.79 0.79
CA ILE A 342 12.58 -8.58 1.59
C ILE A 342 13.99 -8.66 2.15
N LEU A 343 14.80 -7.63 1.85
CA LEU A 343 16.16 -7.46 2.36
C LEU A 343 16.17 -6.30 3.37
N ASP A 344 16.41 -6.62 4.62
CA ASP A 344 16.61 -5.67 5.72
C ASP A 344 18.09 -5.23 5.74
N LEU A 345 18.32 -3.92 5.63
CA LEU A 345 19.66 -3.36 5.49
C LEU A 345 20.36 -3.06 6.83
N ASP A 346 19.63 -2.91 7.92
CA ASP A 346 20.23 -2.70 9.24
C ASP A 346 20.54 -4.02 9.96
N GLY A 347 19.99 -5.13 9.46
CA GLY A 347 20.34 -6.50 9.85
C GLY A 347 19.74 -6.91 11.20
N ASP A 348 18.73 -6.20 11.69
CA ASP A 348 18.06 -6.55 12.94
C ASP A 348 16.97 -7.64 12.77
N GLY A 349 16.68 -8.03 11.53
CA GLY A 349 15.72 -9.06 11.16
C GLY A 349 14.27 -8.60 11.20
N ASN A 350 14.03 -7.30 11.17
CA ASN A 350 12.74 -6.66 11.40
C ASN A 350 12.38 -5.71 10.26
N GLU A 351 11.44 -6.08 9.40
CA GLU A 351 10.98 -5.27 8.26
C GLU A 351 10.15 -4.04 8.65
N GLY A 352 9.95 -3.77 9.93
CA GLY A 352 9.26 -2.58 10.46
C GLY A 352 10.21 -1.48 10.94
N SER A 353 11.54 -1.68 10.90
CA SER A 353 12.56 -0.70 11.30
C SER A 353 13.64 -0.53 10.26
N GLY A 354 14.25 0.65 10.21
CA GLY A 354 15.34 0.91 9.27
C GLY A 354 14.92 0.87 7.80
N TRP A 355 15.88 0.54 6.94
CA TRP A 355 15.70 0.41 5.50
C TRP A 355 15.45 -1.02 5.09
N ASP A 356 14.34 -1.24 4.35
CA ASP A 356 14.05 -2.51 3.69
C ASP A 356 13.93 -2.33 2.18
N ILE A 357 14.36 -3.34 1.45
CA ILE A 357 14.21 -3.43 0.00
C ILE A 357 13.32 -4.61 -0.35
N LEU A 358 12.24 -4.34 -1.07
CA LEU A 358 11.43 -5.35 -1.74
C LEU A 358 12.02 -5.65 -3.11
N TYR A 359 12.21 -6.92 -3.40
CA TYR A 359 12.37 -7.46 -4.74
C TYR A 359 11.15 -8.32 -5.04
N MET A 360 10.47 -8.07 -6.16
CA MET A 360 9.32 -8.84 -6.61
C MET A 360 9.61 -9.50 -7.94
N HIS A 361 8.82 -10.53 -8.25
CA HIS A 361 8.96 -11.39 -9.43
C HIS A 361 10.25 -12.21 -9.41
N ILE A 362 10.67 -12.65 -8.21
CA ILE A 362 11.80 -13.55 -8.04
C ILE A 362 11.29 -15.00 -8.11
N GLU A 363 11.84 -15.77 -9.06
CA GLU A 363 11.48 -17.17 -9.25
C GLU A 363 11.68 -18.00 -7.98
N THR A 364 10.85 -19.00 -7.74
CA THR A 364 11.01 -19.96 -6.61
C THR A 364 12.32 -20.75 -6.72
N ARG A 365 12.78 -21.03 -7.96
CA ARG A 365 14.06 -21.69 -8.23
C ARG A 365 15.22 -20.84 -7.72
N ASP A 366 16.07 -21.41 -6.89
CA ASP A 366 17.30 -20.81 -6.35
C ASP A 366 17.09 -19.50 -5.57
N ARG A 367 15.83 -19.16 -5.19
CA ARG A 367 15.54 -17.99 -4.36
C ARG A 367 16.15 -18.15 -2.97
N VAL A 368 16.85 -17.12 -2.51
CA VAL A 368 17.39 -17.03 -1.16
C VAL A 368 16.33 -17.27 -0.10
N GLN A 369 16.75 -17.74 1.06
CA GLN A 369 15.85 -18.07 2.17
C GLN A 369 15.94 -17.03 3.30
N PRO A 370 14.89 -16.86 4.12
CA PRO A 370 14.95 -16.00 5.31
C PRO A 370 16.13 -16.35 6.21
N GLY A 371 16.79 -15.33 6.77
CA GLY A 371 18.01 -15.45 7.57
C GLY A 371 19.31 -15.47 6.75
N THR A 372 19.23 -15.48 5.41
CA THR A 372 20.43 -15.36 4.57
C THR A 372 21.04 -13.98 4.70
N VAL A 373 22.32 -13.90 5.05
CA VAL A 373 23.11 -12.66 5.03
C VAL A 373 23.63 -12.45 3.63
N LEU A 374 23.37 -11.31 3.04
CA LEU A 374 23.79 -10.94 1.69
C LEU A 374 24.71 -9.72 1.73
N HIS A 375 25.69 -9.70 0.83
CA HIS A 375 26.47 -8.53 0.50
C HIS A 375 26.04 -7.96 -0.85
N VAL A 376 26.30 -6.69 -1.08
CA VAL A 376 26.00 -6.04 -2.36
C VAL A 376 26.56 -6.84 -3.54
N GLY A 377 25.66 -7.27 -4.44
CA GLY A 377 26.00 -8.08 -5.62
C GLY A 377 25.84 -9.59 -5.43
N ASP A 378 25.56 -10.08 -4.23
CA ASP A 378 25.22 -11.49 -4.02
C ASP A 378 23.87 -11.84 -4.70
N HIS A 379 23.76 -13.08 -5.16
CA HIS A 379 22.58 -13.57 -5.86
C HIS A 379 21.37 -13.66 -4.92
N ILE A 380 20.22 -13.18 -5.39
CA ILE A 380 18.92 -13.26 -4.71
C ILE A 380 18.06 -14.37 -5.30
N GLY A 381 18.04 -14.53 -6.60
CA GLY A 381 17.27 -15.46 -7.39
C GLY A 381 17.17 -15.00 -8.84
N HIS A 382 16.32 -15.65 -9.61
CA HIS A 382 16.12 -15.32 -11.03
C HIS A 382 14.91 -14.43 -11.23
N PRO A 383 14.93 -13.47 -12.18
CA PRO A 383 13.76 -12.71 -12.55
C PRO A 383 12.72 -13.61 -13.22
N SER A 384 11.47 -13.41 -12.91
CA SER A 384 10.35 -14.22 -13.41
C SER A 384 9.06 -13.39 -13.53
N CYS A 385 7.91 -14.06 -13.60
CA CYS A 385 6.58 -13.46 -13.44
C CYS A 385 5.87 -14.01 -12.20
N GLU A 386 6.59 -14.62 -11.24
CA GLU A 386 5.99 -15.10 -10.01
C GLU A 386 5.54 -13.93 -9.13
N GLY A 387 4.38 -14.08 -8.51
CA GLY A 387 3.77 -13.08 -7.62
C GLY A 387 3.31 -11.83 -8.36
N GLY A 388 2.22 -11.21 -7.87
CA GLY A 388 1.67 -9.99 -8.46
C GLY A 388 1.29 -10.11 -9.94
N ASP A 389 1.11 -8.97 -10.61
CA ASP A 389 0.81 -8.88 -12.04
C ASP A 389 2.10 -8.56 -12.82
N ALA A 390 2.41 -9.38 -13.82
CA ALA A 390 3.57 -9.20 -14.69
C ALA A 390 3.20 -9.50 -16.15
N THR A 391 3.68 -8.68 -17.08
CA THR A 391 3.51 -8.87 -18.54
C THR A 391 4.74 -9.54 -19.18
N GLY A 392 5.84 -9.61 -18.46
CA GLY A 392 7.10 -10.21 -18.86
C GLY A 392 8.04 -10.38 -17.67
N MET A 393 9.10 -11.20 -17.82
CA MET A 393 10.08 -11.42 -16.75
C MET A 393 10.87 -10.14 -16.44
N HIS A 394 10.85 -9.71 -15.20
CA HIS A 394 11.58 -8.55 -14.72
C HIS A 394 11.84 -8.66 -13.21
N VAL A 395 12.58 -7.76 -12.65
CA VAL A 395 12.61 -7.48 -11.23
C VAL A 395 11.93 -6.15 -10.97
N HIS A 396 10.89 -6.17 -10.14
CA HIS A 396 10.28 -5.01 -9.53
C HIS A 396 11.00 -4.73 -8.21
N ILE A 397 11.48 -3.50 -8.01
CA ILE A 397 12.21 -3.13 -6.82
C ILE A 397 11.63 -1.89 -6.17
N ALA A 398 11.34 -1.98 -4.86
CA ALA A 398 10.83 -0.87 -4.05
C ALA A 398 11.57 -0.82 -2.70
N ARG A 399 11.34 0.27 -1.93
CA ARG A 399 12.01 0.48 -0.65
C ARG A 399 11.06 1.00 0.41
N LYS A 400 11.32 0.59 1.67
CA LYS A 400 10.66 1.09 2.88
C LYS A 400 11.68 1.73 3.81
N PHE A 401 11.20 2.60 4.70
CA PHE A 401 11.93 3.06 5.87
C PHE A 401 10.99 3.10 7.08
N ASN A 402 11.34 2.41 8.16
CA ASN A 402 10.48 2.20 9.33
C ASN A 402 9.08 1.68 8.93
N GLY A 403 9.04 0.76 7.96
CA GLY A 403 7.81 0.19 7.41
C GLY A 403 7.07 1.08 6.41
N GLU A 404 7.38 2.37 6.29
CA GLU A 404 6.72 3.28 5.36
C GLU A 404 7.28 3.12 3.95
N TRP A 405 6.39 2.86 2.96
CA TRP A 405 6.77 2.85 1.55
C TRP A 405 7.24 4.23 1.09
N LEU A 406 8.41 4.28 0.50
CA LEU A 406 8.99 5.52 0.00
C LEU A 406 8.74 5.68 -1.50
N SER A 407 8.26 6.87 -1.90
CA SER A 407 8.12 7.20 -3.31
C SER A 407 9.47 7.13 -4.04
N ALA A 408 9.46 6.62 -5.27
CA ALA A 408 10.61 6.70 -6.17
C ALA A 408 10.82 8.14 -6.70
N LEU A 409 9.85 9.01 -6.43
CA LEU A 409 9.82 10.42 -6.85
C LEU A 409 10.05 11.37 -5.65
N GLY A 410 10.17 12.67 -5.94
CA GLY A 410 10.16 13.73 -4.94
C GLY A 410 11.51 13.98 -4.26
N PRO A 411 11.51 14.40 -2.97
CA PRO A 411 12.72 14.89 -2.32
C PRO A 411 13.75 13.80 -2.01
N LEU A 412 13.32 12.54 -1.92
CA LEU A 412 14.17 11.36 -1.73
C LEU A 412 13.96 10.37 -2.88
N PRO A 413 14.40 10.71 -4.12
CA PRO A 413 14.15 9.86 -5.29
C PRO A 413 14.92 8.55 -5.17
N PHE A 414 14.43 7.48 -5.82
CA PHE A 414 15.14 6.21 -5.84
C PHE A 414 16.45 6.36 -6.62
N ASN A 415 17.56 5.96 -6.01
CA ASN A 415 18.89 6.09 -6.57
C ASN A 415 19.62 4.73 -6.53
N LEU A 416 19.92 4.17 -7.69
CA LEU A 416 20.65 2.90 -7.87
C LEU A 416 21.92 3.14 -8.70
N SER A 417 23.09 2.93 -8.12
CA SER A 417 24.39 3.17 -8.77
C SER A 417 24.53 4.59 -9.35
N GLY A 418 23.92 5.59 -8.73
CA GLY A 418 23.90 6.97 -9.21
C GLY A 418 22.84 7.26 -10.28
N TRP A 419 22.08 6.27 -10.73
CA TRP A 419 20.89 6.47 -11.54
C TRP A 419 19.74 6.93 -10.64
N VAL A 420 19.29 8.16 -10.84
CA VAL A 420 18.24 8.81 -10.06
C VAL A 420 16.94 8.76 -10.83
N SER A 421 15.91 8.22 -10.20
CA SER A 421 14.57 8.09 -10.75
C SER A 421 13.84 9.44 -10.76
N ALA A 422 13.07 9.69 -11.82
CA ALA A 422 12.13 10.79 -11.94
C ALA A 422 10.92 10.37 -12.78
N GLY A 423 9.82 11.11 -12.67
CA GLY A 423 8.59 10.84 -13.43
C GLY A 423 7.63 12.01 -13.39
N THR A 424 6.58 11.93 -14.19
CA THR A 424 5.53 12.95 -14.31
C THR A 424 4.39 12.77 -13.29
N GLY A 425 4.38 11.68 -12.52
CA GLY A 425 3.25 11.25 -11.69
C GLY A 425 2.24 10.36 -12.42
N GLU A 426 2.52 9.99 -13.65
CA GLU A 426 1.82 8.93 -14.37
C GLU A 426 2.51 7.59 -14.10
N GLN A 427 1.71 6.57 -13.80
CA GLN A 427 2.18 5.23 -13.44
C GLN A 427 2.96 4.61 -14.62
N TYR A 428 4.08 3.96 -14.31
CA TYR A 428 5.01 3.37 -15.27
C TYR A 428 5.73 4.36 -16.21
N VAL A 429 5.49 5.67 -16.09
CA VAL A 429 6.15 6.67 -16.93
C VAL A 429 7.24 7.39 -16.14
N GLY A 430 8.50 7.23 -16.58
CA GLY A 430 9.60 7.85 -15.88
C GLY A 430 10.93 7.82 -16.60
N THR A 431 11.94 8.34 -15.91
CA THR A 431 13.32 8.41 -16.39
C THR A 431 14.30 8.01 -15.29
N LEU A 432 15.47 7.52 -15.71
CA LEU A 432 16.66 7.41 -14.88
C LEU A 432 17.71 8.38 -15.39
N THR A 433 18.33 9.16 -14.51
CA THR A 433 19.34 10.15 -14.88
C THR A 433 20.64 9.89 -14.13
N ARG A 434 21.78 9.81 -14.85
CA ARG A 434 23.14 9.70 -14.29
C ARG A 434 24.13 10.47 -15.15
N ASN A 435 24.90 11.38 -14.56
CA ASN A 435 25.97 12.14 -15.23
C ASN A 435 25.51 12.86 -16.52
N GLY A 436 24.28 13.37 -16.54
CA GLY A 436 23.68 14.05 -17.70
C GLY A 436 23.11 13.13 -18.78
N VAL A 437 23.23 11.81 -18.62
CA VAL A 437 22.53 10.82 -19.46
C VAL A 437 21.13 10.62 -18.89
N ILE A 438 20.11 10.64 -19.75
CA ILE A 438 18.71 10.40 -19.39
C ILE A 438 18.24 9.18 -20.17
N LEU A 439 17.75 8.18 -19.43
CA LEU A 439 17.09 7.01 -20.01
C LEU A 439 15.58 7.13 -19.76
N HIS A 440 14.79 6.79 -20.75
CA HIS A 440 13.35 6.67 -20.64
C HIS A 440 12.97 5.20 -20.50
N ASN A 441 12.01 4.89 -19.63
CA ASN A 441 11.51 3.53 -19.59
C ASN A 441 10.77 3.19 -20.90
N PHE A 442 10.84 1.91 -21.25
CA PHE A 442 10.15 1.35 -22.41
C PHE A 442 9.75 -0.10 -22.09
N ASP A 443 8.52 -0.46 -22.37
CA ASP A 443 8.03 -1.83 -22.19
C ASP A 443 8.70 -2.75 -23.22
N GLY A 444 9.80 -3.36 -22.82
CA GLY A 444 10.68 -4.20 -23.62
C GLY A 444 12.11 -3.66 -23.73
N ALA A 445 12.89 -4.25 -24.66
CA ALA A 445 14.29 -3.93 -24.88
C ALA A 445 14.45 -2.85 -25.98
N SER A 446 15.16 -1.78 -25.65
CA SER A 446 15.51 -0.69 -26.58
C SER A 446 16.91 -0.17 -26.25
N PRO A 447 17.68 0.35 -27.25
CA PRO A 447 18.92 1.05 -26.98
C PRO A 447 18.75 2.25 -26.02
N ASP A 448 17.55 2.85 -25.98
CA ASP A 448 17.28 4.07 -25.21
C ASP A 448 16.92 3.80 -23.74
N ASN A 449 16.71 2.53 -23.35
CA ASN A 449 16.44 2.14 -21.95
C ASN A 449 17.47 1.16 -21.38
N GLN A 450 18.63 0.99 -22.04
CA GLN A 450 19.71 0.14 -21.56
C GLN A 450 20.40 0.76 -20.34
N VAL A 451 20.48 -0.02 -19.27
CA VAL A 451 21.15 0.34 -18.02
C VAL A 451 22.31 -0.62 -17.79
N GLN A 452 23.51 -0.09 -17.63
CA GLN A 452 24.71 -0.88 -17.30
C GLN A 452 25.15 -0.60 -15.86
N ARG A 453 25.41 -1.69 -15.12
CA ARG A 453 26.01 -1.63 -13.78
C ARG A 453 27.52 -1.47 -13.80
#